data_7d844b011efc7a3b584a56bc024f6762
#
_entry.id   7d844b011efc7a3b584a56bc024f6762
#
_cell.length_a   1.000
_cell.length_b   1.000
_cell.length_c   1.000
_cell.angle_alpha   90.00
_cell.angle_beta   90.00
_cell.angle_gamma   90.00
#
_symmetry.space_group_name_H-M   'P 1'
#
loop_
_entity.id
_entity.type
_entity.pdbx_description
1 polymer ?
#
loop_
_entity_poly.entity_id
_entity_poly.type
_entity_poly.pdbx_seq_one_letter_code
_entity_poly.pdbx_strand_id
1 'polypeptide(L)'
;MSQTSGPRDEVFTTAVVNSKGQIADGPAHLMRMKDHAKRLRISLPETFPSMDVEVSEMGLVRLSYSVEQGWRVQHRPFTVRNESLDAISVPAPRWNPKTNGCKHGDWAPYNEARVRAEKAGCDVALFVHEHALVDADRGTPMLLDEDGTVWI
;
A
#
# COMPACT_ATOMS: atom_id res chain seq x y z
N MET A 1 -5.03 13.95 21.44
CA MET A 1 -4.33 12.86 20.74
C MET A 1 -3.24 13.47 19.88
N SER A 2 -2.00 13.13 20.12
CA SER A 2 -0.86 13.62 19.33
C SER A 2 -1.01 13.13 17.89
N GLN A 3 -1.12 14.05 16.91
CA GLN A 3 -0.97 13.71 15.51
C GLN A 3 0.49 13.31 15.30
N THR A 4 0.72 12.04 15.07
CA THR A 4 2.04 11.58 14.62
C THR A 4 2.29 12.20 13.23
N SER A 5 3.25 13.11 13.15
CA SER A 5 3.82 13.48 11.87
C SER A 5 4.58 12.25 11.38
N GLY A 6 3.97 11.48 10.48
CA GLY A 6 4.64 10.34 9.87
C GLY A 6 5.93 10.76 9.15
N PRO A 7 6.90 9.86 9.02
CA PRO A 7 8.13 10.15 8.29
C PRO A 7 7.80 10.58 6.86
N ARG A 8 8.31 11.75 6.50
CA ARG A 8 8.18 12.34 5.17
C ARG A 8 9.44 12.08 4.34
N ASP A 9 10.10 11.00 4.60
CA ASP A 9 11.41 10.65 4.05
C ASP A 9 11.33 9.57 2.97
N GLU A 10 10.24 8.84 2.89
CA GLU A 10 10.02 7.80 1.87
C GLU A 10 8.66 7.94 1.21
N VAL A 11 8.62 7.71 -0.10
CA VAL A 11 7.39 7.49 -0.88
C VAL A 11 7.51 6.18 -1.64
N PHE A 12 6.41 5.45 -1.78
CA PHE A 12 6.41 4.18 -2.50
C PHE A 12 5.14 3.93 -3.30
N THR A 13 5.24 2.98 -4.20
CA THR A 13 4.10 2.34 -4.86
C THR A 13 4.30 0.83 -4.91
N THR A 14 3.21 0.07 -4.94
CA THR A 14 3.25 -1.38 -5.14
C THR A 14 2.32 -1.73 -6.29
N ALA A 15 2.79 -2.49 -7.22
CA ALA A 15 2.07 -2.91 -8.41
C ALA A 15 2.12 -4.43 -8.58
N VAL A 16 1.16 -4.98 -9.29
CA VAL A 16 1.16 -6.38 -9.71
C VAL A 16 2.09 -6.53 -10.90
N VAL A 17 2.92 -7.55 -10.88
CA VAL A 17 3.73 -7.99 -12.02
C VAL A 17 3.22 -9.35 -12.47
N ASN A 18 2.99 -9.50 -13.78
CA ASN A 18 2.56 -10.76 -14.35
C ASN A 18 3.75 -11.73 -14.54
N SER A 19 3.47 -12.96 -14.97
CA SER A 19 4.50 -13.99 -15.22
C SER A 19 5.48 -13.66 -16.35
N LYS A 20 5.23 -12.60 -17.12
CA LYS A 20 6.13 -12.09 -18.17
C LYS A 20 7.00 -10.92 -17.67
N GLY A 21 6.94 -10.58 -16.38
CA GLY A 21 7.67 -9.46 -15.81
C GLY A 21 7.04 -8.09 -16.08
N GLN A 22 5.85 -8.01 -16.65
CA GLN A 22 5.18 -6.75 -17.01
C GLN A 22 4.35 -6.23 -15.86
N ILE A 23 4.44 -4.94 -15.60
CA ILE A 23 3.72 -4.23 -14.55
C ILE A 23 2.31 -3.87 -15.04
N ALA A 24 1.30 -4.22 -14.27
CA ALA A 24 -0.05 -3.73 -14.49
C ALA A 24 -0.15 -2.25 -14.13
N ASP A 25 -0.72 -1.44 -15.02
CA ASP A 25 -0.97 -0.01 -14.82
C ASP A 25 0.26 0.82 -14.39
N GLY A 26 1.44 0.45 -14.87
CA GLY A 26 2.71 1.11 -14.53
C GLY A 26 2.67 2.64 -14.57
N PRO A 27 2.16 3.28 -15.66
CA PRO A 27 2.05 4.73 -15.75
C PRO A 27 1.19 5.34 -14.63
N ALA A 28 0.06 4.73 -14.26
CA ALA A 28 -0.81 5.19 -13.19
C ALA A 28 -0.12 5.10 -11.82
N HIS A 29 0.63 4.02 -11.58
CA HIS A 29 1.44 3.86 -10.36
C HIS A 29 2.50 4.95 -10.22
N LEU A 30 3.21 5.29 -11.31
CA LEU A 30 4.24 6.33 -11.29
C LEU A 30 3.63 7.73 -11.14
N MET A 31 2.50 8.00 -11.78
CA MET A 31 1.77 9.27 -11.63
C MET A 31 1.35 9.47 -10.17
N ARG A 32 0.71 8.47 -9.56
CA ARG A 32 0.34 8.50 -8.14
C ARG A 32 1.56 8.73 -7.24
N MET A 33 2.68 8.05 -7.52
CA MET A 33 3.89 8.22 -6.73
C MET A 33 4.44 9.66 -6.81
N LYS A 34 4.41 10.29 -7.98
CA LYS A 34 4.78 11.70 -8.15
C LYS A 34 3.87 12.64 -7.35
N ASP A 35 2.56 12.41 -7.37
CA ASP A 35 1.60 13.21 -6.61
C ASP A 35 1.82 13.06 -5.09
N HIS A 36 2.04 11.84 -4.62
CA HIS A 36 2.34 11.59 -3.22
C HIS A 36 3.68 12.23 -2.79
N ALA A 37 4.72 12.11 -3.61
CA ALA A 37 6.01 12.74 -3.34
C ALA A 37 5.87 14.27 -3.21
N LYS A 38 5.12 14.91 -4.11
CA LYS A 38 4.81 16.34 -4.04
C LYS A 38 4.12 16.71 -2.73
N ARG A 39 3.11 15.94 -2.29
CA ARG A 39 2.40 16.16 -1.02
C ARG A 39 3.30 15.96 0.18
N LEU A 40 4.20 14.99 0.12
CA LEU A 40 5.19 14.68 1.16
C LEU A 40 6.40 15.63 1.13
N ARG A 41 6.52 16.49 0.11
CA ARG A 41 7.67 17.37 -0.16
C ARG A 41 8.97 16.62 -0.37
N ILE A 42 8.89 15.46 -1.01
CA ILE A 42 10.02 14.67 -1.45
C ILE A 42 10.32 15.02 -2.90
N SER A 43 11.56 15.46 -3.18
CA SER A 43 12.02 15.71 -4.55
C SER A 43 12.45 14.40 -5.18
N LEU A 44 11.66 13.91 -6.14
CA LEU A 44 12.02 12.72 -6.89
C LEU A 44 13.01 13.07 -8.00
N PRO A 45 13.99 12.19 -8.28
CA PRO A 45 14.79 12.28 -9.51
C PRO A 45 13.89 12.20 -10.75
N GLU A 46 14.32 12.85 -11.84
CA GLU A 46 13.57 12.84 -13.11
C GLU A 46 13.50 11.43 -13.72
N THR A 47 14.57 10.65 -13.55
CA THR A 47 14.66 9.29 -14.08
C THR A 47 14.18 8.29 -13.05
N PHE A 48 13.17 7.51 -13.44
CA PHE A 48 12.68 6.38 -12.66
C PHE A 48 13.40 5.10 -13.08
N PRO A 49 13.74 4.21 -12.14
CA PRO A 49 14.26 2.90 -12.50
C PRO A 49 13.17 2.07 -13.18
N SER A 50 13.56 1.12 -14.02
CA SER A 50 12.62 0.12 -14.50
C SER A 50 12.06 -0.69 -13.32
N MET A 51 10.76 -0.89 -13.34
CA MET A 51 10.10 -1.83 -12.43
C MET A 51 9.97 -3.22 -13.05
N ASP A 52 10.35 -3.37 -14.33
CA ASP A 52 10.37 -4.66 -15.00
C ASP A 52 11.36 -5.57 -14.28
N VAL A 53 10.93 -6.76 -13.96
CA VAL A 53 11.73 -7.75 -13.25
C VAL A 53 11.71 -9.06 -14.02
N GLU A 54 12.85 -9.74 -14.05
CA GLU A 54 12.90 -11.12 -14.54
C GLU A 54 12.21 -12.03 -13.52
N VAL A 55 10.95 -12.38 -13.79
CA VAL A 55 10.18 -13.27 -12.92
C VAL A 55 9.60 -14.41 -13.74
N SER A 56 9.55 -15.56 -13.14
CA SER A 56 8.91 -16.75 -13.70
C SER A 56 7.44 -16.92 -13.27
N GLU A 57 6.99 -16.10 -12.34
CA GLU A 57 5.68 -16.18 -11.72
C GLU A 57 5.09 -14.81 -11.40
N MET A 58 3.79 -14.75 -11.24
CA MET A 58 3.09 -13.53 -10.82
C MET A 58 3.55 -13.08 -9.44
N GLY A 59 3.70 -11.77 -9.26
CA GLY A 59 4.17 -11.21 -8.00
C GLY A 59 3.74 -9.77 -7.79
N LEU A 60 4.29 -9.18 -6.73
CA LEU A 60 4.19 -7.76 -6.44
C LEU A 60 5.56 -7.13 -6.56
N VAL A 61 5.64 -5.99 -7.22
CA VAL A 61 6.82 -5.14 -7.22
C VAL A 61 6.54 -3.88 -6.40
N ARG A 62 7.43 -3.57 -5.47
CA ARG A 62 7.43 -2.31 -4.73
C ARG A 62 8.57 -1.44 -5.23
N LEU A 63 8.22 -0.28 -5.75
CA LEU A 63 9.16 0.81 -6.05
C LEU A 63 9.08 1.80 -4.90
N SER A 64 10.20 2.12 -4.28
CA SER A 64 10.30 3.14 -3.24
C SER A 64 11.47 4.08 -3.48
N TYR A 65 11.32 5.30 -2.97
CA TYR A 65 12.36 6.31 -2.98
C TYR A 65 12.43 7.01 -1.63
N SER A 66 13.64 7.13 -1.09
CA SER A 66 13.94 8.02 0.02
C SER A 66 15.12 8.91 -0.33
N VAL A 67 15.17 10.11 0.29
CA VAL A 67 16.29 11.05 0.06
C VAL A 67 17.62 10.44 0.51
N GLU A 68 17.59 9.66 1.58
CA GLU A 68 18.80 9.06 2.16
C GLU A 68 19.30 7.84 1.36
N GLN A 69 18.39 6.98 0.89
CA GLN A 69 18.75 5.68 0.30
C GLN A 69 18.57 5.63 -1.23
N GLY A 70 17.95 6.66 -1.82
CA GLY A 70 17.61 6.67 -3.24
C GLY A 70 16.53 5.67 -3.62
N TRP A 71 16.57 5.21 -4.86
CA TRP A 71 15.60 4.26 -5.40
C TRP A 71 15.86 2.83 -4.89
N ARG A 72 14.76 2.13 -4.59
CA ARG A 72 14.76 0.68 -4.32
C ARG A 72 13.61 0.01 -5.07
N VAL A 73 13.91 -1.12 -5.70
CA VAL A 73 12.93 -1.99 -6.35
C VAL A 73 12.96 -3.34 -5.63
N GLN A 74 11.81 -3.79 -5.17
CA GLN A 74 11.68 -5.05 -4.45
C GLN A 74 10.58 -5.88 -5.08
N HIS A 75 10.88 -7.12 -5.41
CA HIS A 75 9.91 -8.11 -5.89
C HIS A 75 9.62 -9.12 -4.78
N ARG A 76 8.36 -9.56 -4.72
CA ARG A 76 7.93 -10.69 -3.88
C ARG A 76 6.88 -11.52 -4.62
N PRO A 77 6.89 -12.84 -4.45
CA PRO A 77 5.82 -13.70 -4.96
C PRO A 77 4.46 -13.27 -4.40
N PHE A 78 3.44 -13.46 -5.17
CA PHE A 78 2.07 -13.17 -4.76
C PHE A 78 1.14 -14.30 -5.21
N THR A 79 0.42 -14.87 -4.25
CA THR A 79 -0.61 -15.87 -4.52
C THR A 79 -1.97 -15.29 -4.20
N VAL A 80 -2.88 -15.35 -5.16
CA VAL A 80 -4.28 -14.97 -4.93
C VAL A 80 -4.92 -16.00 -4.02
N ARG A 81 -5.50 -15.54 -2.93
CA ARG A 81 -6.32 -16.36 -2.03
C ARG A 81 -7.78 -16.20 -2.42
N ASN A 82 -8.45 -17.31 -2.71
CA ASN A 82 -9.88 -17.38 -3.08
C ASN A 82 -10.75 -17.85 -1.92
N GLU A 83 -10.18 -17.97 -0.74
CA GLU A 83 -10.85 -18.41 0.49
C GLU A 83 -11.43 -17.22 1.23
N SER A 84 -12.46 -17.47 2.02
CA SER A 84 -12.93 -16.49 3.00
C SER A 84 -11.82 -16.20 4.01
N LEU A 85 -11.69 -14.94 4.40
CA LEU A 85 -10.72 -14.47 5.36
C LEU A 85 -11.42 -14.02 6.63
N ASP A 86 -10.86 -14.41 7.78
CA ASP A 86 -11.28 -13.87 9.07
C ASP A 86 -10.61 -12.53 9.34
N ALA A 87 -11.37 -11.56 9.82
CA ALA A 87 -10.92 -10.21 10.01
C ALA A 87 -11.19 -9.66 11.41
N ILE A 88 -10.31 -8.81 11.91
CA ILE A 88 -10.59 -7.95 13.06
C ILE A 88 -10.70 -6.50 12.62
N SER A 89 -11.48 -5.72 13.36
CA SER A 89 -11.50 -4.27 13.20
C SER A 89 -10.50 -3.62 14.16
N VAL A 90 -9.75 -2.65 13.65
CA VAL A 90 -8.82 -1.84 14.43
C VAL A 90 -9.01 -0.36 14.11
N PRO A 91 -8.74 0.55 15.04
CA PRO A 91 -8.78 1.97 14.75
C PRO A 91 -7.81 2.34 13.63
N ALA A 92 -8.27 3.11 12.65
CA ALA A 92 -7.41 3.61 11.58
C ALA A 92 -6.33 4.56 12.12
N PRO A 93 -5.09 4.46 11.64
CA PRO A 93 -4.07 5.45 11.96
C PRO A 93 -4.49 6.81 11.42
N ARG A 94 -4.26 7.85 12.21
CA ARG A 94 -4.58 9.23 11.82
C ARG A 94 -3.31 9.98 11.49
N TRP A 95 -3.21 10.37 10.24
CA TRP A 95 -2.10 11.16 9.73
C TRP A 95 -2.49 12.64 9.64
N ASN A 96 -1.49 13.49 9.53
CA ASN A 96 -1.72 14.88 9.13
C ASN A 96 -2.51 14.90 7.82
N PRO A 97 -3.50 15.81 7.62
CA PRO A 97 -4.29 15.86 6.39
C PRO A 97 -3.48 15.91 5.09
N LYS A 98 -2.26 16.48 5.12
CA LYS A 98 -1.38 16.54 3.95
C LYS A 98 -0.73 15.18 3.62
N THR A 99 -0.56 14.31 4.61
CA THR A 99 0.04 12.98 4.44
C THR A 99 -0.99 11.86 4.39
N ASN A 100 -2.21 12.16 4.84
CA ASN A 100 -3.29 11.18 4.81
C ASN A 100 -3.59 10.74 3.38
N GLY A 101 -3.69 9.43 3.17
CA GLY A 101 -3.87 8.82 1.85
C GLY A 101 -2.61 8.78 0.98
N CYS A 102 -1.45 9.25 1.46
CA CYS A 102 -0.18 9.04 0.77
C CYS A 102 0.44 7.69 1.15
N LYS A 103 1.10 7.07 0.21
CA LYS A 103 1.96 5.91 0.47
C LYS A 103 3.34 6.38 0.90
N HIS A 104 3.52 6.55 2.21
CA HIS A 104 4.75 7.02 2.85
C HIS A 104 5.43 5.90 3.66
N GLY A 105 6.67 6.13 4.10
CA GLY A 105 7.51 5.10 4.74
C GLY A 105 7.04 4.64 6.13
N ASP A 106 6.23 5.42 6.84
CA ASP A 106 5.73 5.02 8.16
C ASP A 106 4.63 3.96 8.04
N TRP A 107 5.07 2.72 8.03
CA TRP A 107 4.21 1.54 7.92
C TRP A 107 3.99 0.82 9.25
N ALA A 108 4.53 1.37 10.35
CA ALA A 108 4.44 0.75 11.67
C ALA A 108 2.99 0.45 12.11
N PRO A 109 2.00 1.36 11.97
CA PRO A 109 0.63 1.07 12.36
C PRO A 109 0.00 -0.10 11.59
N TYR A 110 0.37 -0.28 10.31
CA TYR A 110 -0.10 -1.40 9.49
C TYR A 110 0.53 -2.72 9.94
N ASN A 111 1.82 -2.71 10.26
CA ASN A 111 2.50 -3.89 10.79
C ASN A 111 1.97 -4.29 12.17
N GLU A 112 1.71 -3.34 13.04
CA GLU A 112 1.11 -3.57 14.36
C GLU A 112 -0.31 -4.15 14.24
N ALA A 113 -1.12 -3.62 13.32
CA ALA A 113 -2.47 -4.13 13.05
C ALA A 113 -2.42 -5.58 12.57
N ARG A 114 -1.48 -5.91 11.67
CA ARG A 114 -1.27 -7.29 11.20
C ARG A 114 -0.92 -8.23 12.35
N VAL A 115 0.03 -7.85 13.20
CA VAL A 115 0.41 -8.65 14.36
C VAL A 115 -0.78 -8.87 15.31
N ARG A 116 -1.64 -7.87 15.47
CA ARG A 116 -2.87 -8.01 16.27
C ARG A 116 -3.85 -8.99 15.64
N ALA A 117 -4.05 -8.94 14.31
CA ALA A 117 -4.89 -9.91 13.62
C ALA A 117 -4.36 -11.34 13.78
N GLU A 118 -3.08 -11.55 13.55
CA GLU A 118 -2.42 -12.86 13.71
C GLU A 118 -2.56 -13.40 15.13
N LYS A 119 -2.38 -12.56 16.16
CA LYS A 119 -2.58 -12.96 17.57
C LYS A 119 -4.04 -13.30 17.90
N ALA A 120 -4.98 -12.73 17.19
CA ALA A 120 -6.41 -13.05 17.32
C ALA A 120 -6.84 -14.26 16.47
N GLY A 121 -5.92 -14.90 15.76
CA GLY A 121 -6.22 -16.00 14.85
C GLY A 121 -6.91 -15.57 13.56
N CYS A 122 -6.81 -14.28 13.21
CA CYS A 122 -7.43 -13.71 12.02
C CYS A 122 -6.41 -13.45 10.93
N ASP A 123 -6.88 -13.42 9.68
CA ASP A 123 -6.05 -13.25 8.48
C ASP A 123 -5.72 -11.78 8.18
N VAL A 124 -6.62 -10.85 8.53
CA VAL A 124 -6.52 -9.45 8.13
C VAL A 124 -7.04 -8.50 9.20
N ALA A 125 -6.42 -7.31 9.28
CA ALA A 125 -6.93 -6.20 10.07
C ALA A 125 -7.60 -5.16 9.17
N LEU A 126 -8.84 -4.82 9.48
CA LEU A 126 -9.62 -3.78 8.81
C LEU A 126 -9.54 -2.49 9.62
N PHE A 127 -9.11 -1.41 8.99
CA PHE A 127 -9.04 -0.09 9.61
C PHE A 127 -10.38 0.62 9.56
N VAL A 128 -10.86 1.02 10.74
CA VAL A 128 -12.16 1.69 10.89
C VAL A 128 -11.97 3.08 11.46
N HIS A 129 -12.66 4.07 10.90
CA HIS A 129 -12.75 5.44 11.39
C HIS A 129 -14.18 5.95 11.28
N GLU A 130 -14.73 6.45 12.39
CA GLU A 130 -16.09 7.01 12.44
C GLU A 130 -17.15 6.09 11.79
N HIS A 131 -17.11 4.80 12.14
CA HIS A 131 -18.01 3.75 11.62
C HIS A 131 -17.82 3.40 10.13
N ALA A 132 -16.82 3.95 9.46
CA ALA A 132 -16.48 3.62 8.08
C ALA A 132 -15.25 2.72 8.01
N LEU A 133 -15.30 1.71 7.14
CA LEU A 133 -14.12 0.96 6.74
C LEU A 133 -13.30 1.82 5.76
N VAL A 134 -12.06 2.11 6.11
CA VAL A 134 -11.23 3.06 5.35
C VAL A 134 -10.02 2.40 4.69
N ASP A 135 -9.54 1.27 5.19
CA ASP A 135 -8.40 0.55 4.62
C ASP A 135 -8.27 -0.86 5.25
N ALA A 136 -7.27 -1.61 4.83
CA ALA A 136 -6.84 -2.86 5.46
C ALA A 136 -5.32 -2.92 5.59
N ASP A 137 -4.81 -3.79 6.46
CA ASP A 137 -3.36 -3.96 6.65
C ASP A 137 -2.68 -4.54 5.39
N ARG A 138 -3.43 -5.27 4.59
CA ARG A 138 -3.03 -5.81 3.29
C ARG A 138 -4.22 -5.80 2.33
N GLY A 139 -3.98 -5.40 1.11
CA GLY A 139 -5.03 -5.30 0.09
C GLY A 139 -5.87 -4.04 0.22
N THR A 140 -6.84 -3.92 -0.65
CA THR A 140 -7.84 -2.84 -0.67
C THR A 140 -9.20 -3.46 -0.42
N PRO A 141 -9.93 -3.07 0.64
CA PRO A 141 -11.29 -3.54 0.83
C PRO A 141 -12.20 -3.04 -0.30
N MET A 142 -13.04 -3.92 -0.79
CA MET A 142 -14.03 -3.61 -1.83
C MET A 142 -15.37 -4.18 -1.40
N LEU A 143 -16.43 -3.44 -1.67
CA LEU A 143 -17.80 -3.89 -1.49
C LEU A 143 -18.43 -4.15 -2.85
N LEU A 144 -18.93 -5.35 -3.04
CA LEU A 144 -19.79 -5.69 -4.17
C LEU A 144 -21.24 -5.62 -3.72
N ASP A 145 -22.04 -4.75 -4.33
CA ASP A 145 -23.45 -4.65 -4.03
C ASP A 145 -24.31 -5.65 -4.84
N GLU A 146 -25.61 -5.65 -4.57
CA GLU A 146 -26.58 -6.55 -5.20
C GLU A 146 -26.71 -6.31 -6.72
N ASP A 147 -26.41 -5.11 -7.18
CA ASP A 147 -26.45 -4.74 -8.61
C ASP A 147 -25.13 -5.09 -9.33
N GLY A 148 -24.14 -5.64 -8.64
CA GLY A 148 -22.83 -5.97 -9.18
C GLY A 148 -21.88 -4.79 -9.27
N THR A 149 -22.19 -3.66 -8.62
CA THR A 149 -21.29 -2.50 -8.56
C THR A 149 -20.22 -2.73 -7.48
N VAL A 150 -18.98 -2.41 -7.81
CA VAL A 150 -17.85 -2.49 -6.88
C VAL A 150 -17.55 -1.09 -6.31
N TRP A 151 -17.60 -1.01 -5.00
CA TRP A 151 -17.26 0.20 -4.24
C TRP A 151 -15.88 0.02 -3.58
N ILE A 152 -15.04 1.07 -3.65
CA ILE A 152 -13.66 1.08 -3.12
C ILE A 152 -13.51 2.24 -2.12
#